data_8e533bd4a181993e94f77e2468019127
#
_entry.id   8e533bd4a181993e94f77e2468019127
#
_cell.length_a   1.000
_cell.length_b   1.000
_cell.length_c   1.000
_cell.angle_alpha   90.00
_cell.angle_beta   90.00
_cell.angle_gamma   90.00
#
_symmetry.space_group_name_H-M   'P 1'
#
loop_
_entity.id
_entity.type
_entity.pdbx_description
1 polymer ?
#
loop_
_entity_poly.entity_id
_entity_poly.type
_entity_poly.pdbx_seq_one_letter_code
_entity_poly.pdbx_strand_id
1 'polypeptide(L)'
;MKLGIVGTGTIVEEVLPVLQPVKGLSCYGICGTKRSEAKAEKLKEQYQMQLAVSDYEKLLDSEIDTVYIAVPNLLHFEMAKEAVLRGKHVIVEKPMTANERQAEELCALAKKQGVFLFEAITTRYQSNYQFIKEQLPTIG
;
A
#
# COMPACT_ATOMS: atom_id res chain seq x y z
N MET A 1 -0.72 -1.14 13.97
CA MET A 1 -1.00 -0.75 12.58
C MET A 1 -2.20 -1.53 12.08
N LYS A 2 -3.29 -0.82 11.74
CA LYS A 2 -4.49 -1.38 11.10
C LYS A 2 -4.43 -1.05 9.61
N LEU A 3 -4.13 -2.05 8.78
CA LEU A 3 -3.89 -1.90 7.36
C LEU A 3 -5.18 -2.08 6.54
N GLY A 4 -5.52 -1.09 5.75
CA GLY A 4 -6.47 -1.21 4.65
C GLY A 4 -5.73 -1.51 3.34
N ILE A 5 -6.25 -2.43 2.55
CA ILE A 5 -5.64 -2.86 1.29
C ILE A 5 -6.53 -2.43 0.14
N VAL A 6 -5.95 -1.81 -0.88
CA VAL A 6 -6.66 -1.36 -2.08
C VAL A 6 -6.16 -2.12 -3.29
N GLY A 7 -7.06 -2.89 -3.88
CA GLY A 7 -6.77 -3.82 -4.96
C GLY A 7 -7.03 -5.27 -4.55
N THR A 8 -7.23 -6.11 -5.56
CA THR A 8 -7.45 -7.56 -5.42
C THR A 8 -6.65 -8.35 -6.47
N GLY A 9 -5.61 -7.71 -7.03
CA GLY A 9 -4.75 -8.27 -8.06
C GLY A 9 -3.72 -9.26 -7.50
N THR A 10 -2.89 -9.81 -8.39
CA THR A 10 -1.84 -10.79 -8.06
C THR A 10 -0.91 -10.31 -6.96
N ILE A 11 -0.48 -9.04 -7.00
CA ILE A 11 0.39 -8.48 -5.97
C ILE A 11 -0.23 -8.59 -4.57
N VAL A 12 -1.54 -8.33 -4.44
CA VAL A 12 -2.24 -8.45 -3.16
C VAL A 12 -2.26 -9.90 -2.67
N GLU A 13 -2.49 -10.86 -3.57
CA GLU A 13 -2.48 -12.29 -3.24
C GLU A 13 -1.09 -12.78 -2.80
N GLU A 14 -0.02 -12.22 -3.37
CA GLU A 14 1.37 -12.53 -2.99
C GLU A 14 1.78 -11.89 -1.66
N VAL A 15 1.32 -10.68 -1.39
CA VAL A 15 1.69 -9.89 -0.21
C VAL A 15 0.93 -10.34 1.05
N LEU A 16 -0.35 -10.69 0.95
CA LEU A 16 -1.19 -11.04 2.09
C LEU A 16 -0.60 -12.16 2.98
N PRO A 17 -0.09 -13.29 2.42
CA PRO A 17 0.54 -14.33 3.24
C PRO A 17 1.79 -13.84 4.00
N VAL A 18 2.51 -12.88 3.43
CA VAL A 18 3.74 -12.30 4.03
C VAL A 18 3.39 -11.31 5.14
N LEU A 19 2.27 -10.61 5.03
CA LEU A 19 1.82 -9.63 6.03
C LEU A 19 1.24 -10.31 7.28
N GLN A 20 0.61 -11.46 7.13
CA GLN A 20 -0.10 -12.15 8.22
C GLN A 20 0.75 -12.43 9.47
N PRO A 21 2.01 -12.92 9.36
CA PRO A 21 2.86 -13.19 10.51
C PRO A 21 3.51 -11.94 11.13
N VAL A 22 3.30 -10.75 10.57
CA VAL A 22 3.96 -9.52 11.05
C VAL A 22 3.33 -9.07 12.37
N LYS A 23 4.11 -9.12 13.44
CA LYS A 23 3.65 -8.70 14.76
C LYS A 23 3.26 -7.22 14.80
N GLY A 24 2.10 -6.92 15.36
CA GLY A 24 1.60 -5.55 15.47
C GLY A 24 0.93 -5.00 14.19
N LEU A 25 0.81 -5.83 13.13
CA LEU A 25 0.06 -5.52 11.92
C LEU A 25 -1.24 -6.32 11.91
N SER A 26 -2.33 -5.67 11.57
CA SER A 26 -3.63 -6.29 11.31
C SER A 26 -4.10 -5.87 9.92
N CYS A 27 -4.31 -6.82 9.02
CA CYS A 27 -5.02 -6.58 7.76
C CYS A 27 -6.50 -6.37 8.11
N TYR A 28 -6.90 -5.10 8.24
CA TYR A 28 -8.23 -4.75 8.74
C TYR A 28 -9.30 -4.82 7.66
N GLY A 29 -8.99 -4.34 6.47
CA GLY A 29 -9.99 -4.29 5.40
C GLY A 29 -9.39 -4.31 4.01
N ILE A 30 -10.22 -4.63 3.02
CA ILE A 30 -9.85 -4.68 1.62
C ILE A 30 -10.87 -3.94 0.77
N CYS A 31 -10.38 -3.13 -0.18
CA CYS A 31 -11.19 -2.45 -1.18
C CYS A 31 -10.91 -3.02 -2.56
N GLY A 32 -11.95 -3.58 -3.18
CA GLY A 32 -11.94 -3.99 -4.58
C GLY A 32 -12.67 -2.97 -5.46
N THR A 33 -13.02 -3.42 -6.64
CA THR A 33 -13.99 -2.74 -7.52
C THR A 33 -15.30 -3.53 -7.49
N LYS A 34 -16.40 -2.97 -8.01
CA LYS A 34 -17.66 -3.71 -8.18
C LYS A 34 -17.48 -5.05 -8.92
N ARG A 35 -16.52 -5.10 -9.89
CA ARG A 35 -16.23 -6.33 -10.64
C ARG A 35 -15.45 -7.37 -9.83
N SER A 36 -14.73 -6.95 -8.82
CA SER A 36 -13.90 -7.82 -7.96
C SER A 36 -14.44 -7.96 -6.54
N GLU A 37 -15.69 -7.55 -6.30
CA GLU A 37 -16.32 -7.60 -4.97
C GLU A 37 -16.33 -9.01 -4.38
N ALA A 38 -16.72 -10.00 -5.15
CA ALA A 38 -16.68 -11.41 -4.72
C ALA A 38 -15.25 -11.89 -4.36
N LYS A 39 -14.23 -11.39 -5.07
CA LYS A 39 -12.84 -11.70 -4.75
C LYS A 39 -12.39 -10.99 -3.48
N ALA A 40 -12.78 -9.74 -3.29
CA ALA A 40 -12.50 -9.00 -2.07
C ALA A 40 -13.12 -9.68 -0.84
N GLU A 41 -14.38 -10.13 -0.96
CA GLU A 41 -15.06 -10.85 0.11
C GLU A 41 -14.37 -12.18 0.45
N LYS A 42 -13.97 -12.96 -0.57
CA LYS A 42 -13.20 -14.19 -0.38
C LYS A 42 -11.86 -13.94 0.34
N LEU A 43 -11.13 -12.89 -0.03
CA LEU A 43 -9.88 -12.53 0.63
C LEU A 43 -10.12 -12.08 2.07
N LYS A 44 -11.18 -11.31 2.32
CA LYS A 44 -11.58 -10.92 3.68
C LYS A 44 -11.80 -12.16 4.56
N GLU A 45 -12.57 -13.13 4.09
CA GLU A 45 -12.82 -14.38 4.84
C GLU A 45 -11.53 -15.16 5.08
N GLN A 46 -10.73 -15.37 4.02
CA GLN A 46 -9.47 -16.12 4.08
C GLN A 46 -8.47 -15.54 5.07
N TYR A 47 -8.38 -14.21 5.15
CA TYR A 47 -7.40 -13.50 5.98
C TYR A 47 -8.03 -12.88 7.24
N GLN A 48 -9.28 -13.22 7.56
CA GLN A 48 -10.02 -12.80 8.76
C GLN A 48 -10.06 -11.27 8.93
N MET A 49 -10.21 -10.55 7.82
CA MET A 49 -10.35 -9.11 7.85
C MET A 49 -11.77 -8.71 8.31
N GLN A 50 -11.90 -7.50 8.82
CA GLN A 50 -13.18 -6.97 9.33
C GLN A 50 -14.07 -6.42 8.20
N LEU A 51 -13.47 -5.95 7.10
CA LEU A 51 -14.16 -5.17 6.08
C LEU A 51 -13.76 -5.58 4.66
N ALA A 52 -14.74 -5.78 3.77
CA ALA A 52 -14.56 -5.78 2.33
C ALA A 52 -15.52 -4.78 1.71
N VAL A 53 -15.04 -3.90 0.86
CA VAL A 53 -15.82 -2.84 0.21
C VAL A 53 -15.44 -2.68 -1.25
N SER A 54 -16.34 -2.08 -2.03
CA SER A 54 -16.07 -1.64 -3.41
C SER A 54 -15.97 -0.13 -3.56
N ASP A 55 -16.01 0.58 -2.44
CA ASP A 55 -15.95 2.03 -2.32
C ASP A 55 -14.72 2.41 -1.48
N TYR A 56 -13.79 3.16 -2.09
CA TYR A 56 -12.52 3.53 -1.45
C TYR A 56 -12.72 4.46 -0.26
N GLU A 57 -13.67 5.39 -0.33
CA GLU A 57 -13.96 6.31 0.77
C GLU A 57 -14.40 5.54 2.02
N LYS A 58 -15.23 4.50 1.86
CA LYS A 58 -15.66 3.65 2.98
C LYS A 58 -14.49 2.92 3.65
N LEU A 59 -13.46 2.53 2.87
CA LEU A 59 -12.25 1.97 3.46
C LEU A 59 -11.50 3.04 4.26
N LEU A 60 -11.33 4.23 3.71
CA LEU A 60 -10.63 5.34 4.37
C LEU A 60 -11.35 5.84 5.63
N ASP A 61 -12.68 5.80 5.66
CA ASP A 61 -13.51 6.18 6.82
C ASP A 61 -13.55 5.11 7.92
N SER A 62 -13.00 3.92 7.65
CA SER A 62 -12.92 2.85 8.63
C SER A 62 -11.78 3.06 9.64
N GLU A 63 -11.62 2.11 10.56
CA GLU A 63 -10.63 2.17 11.64
C GLU A 63 -9.17 1.96 11.19
N ILE A 64 -8.88 1.97 9.89
CA ILE A 64 -7.51 1.85 9.39
C ILE A 64 -6.68 3.10 9.74
N ASP A 65 -5.41 2.89 10.04
CA ASP A 65 -4.41 3.96 10.19
C ASP A 65 -3.48 4.06 8.98
N THR A 66 -3.35 2.97 8.23
CA THR A 66 -2.44 2.83 7.10
C THR A 66 -3.18 2.22 5.91
N VAL A 67 -2.87 2.66 4.70
CA VAL A 67 -3.41 2.08 3.46
C VAL A 67 -2.28 1.58 2.57
N TYR A 68 -2.43 0.35 2.06
CA TYR A 68 -1.58 -0.22 1.02
C TYR A 68 -2.30 -0.18 -0.32
N ILE A 69 -1.75 0.55 -1.29
CA ILE A 69 -2.35 0.82 -2.59
C ILE A 69 -1.65 -0.05 -3.65
N ALA A 70 -2.37 -1.06 -4.15
CA ALA A 70 -1.92 -2.01 -5.17
C ALA A 70 -2.93 -2.11 -6.32
N VAL A 71 -3.09 -1.00 -7.01
CA VAL A 71 -3.99 -0.78 -8.14
C VAL A 71 -3.18 -0.48 -9.41
N PRO A 72 -3.79 -0.31 -10.59
CA PRO A 72 -3.07 0.18 -11.78
C PRO A 72 -2.40 1.55 -11.54
N ASN A 73 -1.16 1.69 -12.05
CA ASN A 73 -0.26 2.83 -11.77
C ASN A 73 -0.90 4.21 -11.95
N LEU A 74 -1.79 4.36 -12.93
CA LEU A 74 -2.47 5.63 -13.19
C LEU A 74 -3.35 6.13 -12.04
N LEU A 75 -3.74 5.24 -11.13
CA LEU A 75 -4.57 5.56 -9.97
C LEU A 75 -3.75 5.84 -8.71
N HIS A 76 -2.45 5.53 -8.70
CA HIS A 76 -1.60 5.62 -7.51
C HIS A 76 -1.62 7.02 -6.90
N PHE A 77 -1.35 8.05 -7.71
CA PHE A 77 -1.26 9.42 -7.23
C PHE A 77 -2.55 9.92 -6.57
N GLU A 78 -3.68 9.80 -7.27
CA GLU A 78 -4.96 10.32 -6.75
C GLU A 78 -5.40 9.58 -5.49
N MET A 79 -5.28 8.25 -5.47
CA MET A 79 -5.66 7.45 -4.32
C MET A 79 -4.73 7.70 -3.11
N ALA A 80 -3.43 7.81 -3.35
CA ALA A 80 -2.48 8.14 -2.29
C ALA A 80 -2.71 9.55 -1.73
N LYS A 81 -2.99 10.53 -2.60
CA LYS A 81 -3.32 11.91 -2.22
C LYS A 81 -4.56 11.97 -1.34
N GLU A 82 -5.61 11.26 -1.72
CA GLU A 82 -6.84 11.19 -0.92
C GLU A 82 -6.60 10.58 0.45
N ALA A 83 -5.86 9.45 0.53
CA ALA A 83 -5.50 8.82 1.79
C ALA A 83 -4.70 9.77 2.71
N VAL A 84 -3.70 10.46 2.15
CA VAL A 84 -2.90 11.45 2.88
C VAL A 84 -3.77 12.59 3.42
N LEU A 85 -4.70 13.11 2.61
CA LEU A 85 -5.63 14.17 3.03
C LEU A 85 -6.54 13.73 4.18
N ARG A 86 -6.86 12.44 4.27
CA ARG A 86 -7.63 11.84 5.39
C ARG A 86 -6.74 11.40 6.57
N GLY A 87 -5.47 11.82 6.59
CA GLY A 87 -4.54 11.53 7.68
C GLY A 87 -4.09 10.08 7.80
N LYS A 88 -4.19 9.30 6.71
CA LYS A 88 -3.73 7.92 6.69
C LYS A 88 -2.27 7.83 6.25
N HIS A 89 -1.50 6.95 6.88
CA HIS A 89 -0.20 6.54 6.35
C HIS A 89 -0.40 5.77 5.06
N VAL A 90 0.54 5.90 4.12
CA VAL A 90 0.41 5.32 2.78
C VAL A 90 1.62 4.46 2.43
N ILE A 91 1.36 3.26 1.97
CA ILE A 91 2.29 2.41 1.23
C ILE A 91 1.70 2.24 -0.16
N VAL A 92 2.39 2.67 -1.20
CA VAL A 92 1.92 2.57 -2.58
C VAL A 92 2.86 1.74 -3.43
N GLU A 93 2.32 0.89 -4.28
CA GLU A 93 3.11 0.09 -5.23
C GLU A 93 3.91 0.97 -6.19
N LYS A 94 5.01 0.40 -6.65
CA LYS A 94 5.90 1.06 -7.63
C LYS A 94 5.24 1.06 -9.03
N PRO A 95 5.46 2.11 -9.84
CA PRO A 95 5.99 3.39 -9.43
C PRO A 95 4.97 4.20 -8.63
N MET A 96 5.42 4.91 -7.60
CA MET A 96 4.53 5.70 -6.72
C MET A 96 3.68 6.70 -7.49
N THR A 97 4.28 7.35 -8.48
CA THR A 97 3.62 8.35 -9.33
C THR A 97 4.08 8.23 -10.77
N ALA A 98 3.37 8.87 -11.69
CA ALA A 98 3.69 8.87 -13.11
C ALA A 98 4.81 9.86 -13.50
N ASN A 99 5.09 10.86 -12.67
CA ASN A 99 6.08 11.90 -12.93
C ASN A 99 6.56 12.57 -11.64
N GLU A 100 7.68 13.29 -11.73
CA GLU A 100 8.34 13.99 -10.64
C GLU A 100 7.42 15.00 -9.92
N ARG A 101 6.69 15.82 -10.66
CA ARG A 101 5.77 16.82 -10.07
C ARG A 101 4.74 16.20 -9.13
N GLN A 102 4.17 15.06 -9.52
CA GLN A 102 3.23 14.33 -8.65
C GLN A 102 3.93 13.78 -7.41
N ALA A 103 5.17 13.30 -7.55
CA ALA A 103 5.95 12.80 -6.41
C ALA A 103 6.26 13.92 -5.41
N GLU A 104 6.71 15.08 -5.89
CA GLU A 104 6.98 16.25 -5.06
C GLU A 104 5.73 16.74 -4.33
N GLU A 105 4.59 16.84 -5.05
CA GLU A 105 3.31 17.23 -4.48
C GLU A 105 2.89 16.27 -3.37
N LEU A 106 2.96 14.98 -3.62
CA LEU A 106 2.53 13.95 -2.66
C LEU A 106 3.43 13.92 -1.42
N CYS A 107 4.76 14.03 -1.60
CA CYS A 107 5.71 14.10 -0.50
C CYS A 107 5.51 15.35 0.36
N ALA A 108 5.31 16.53 -0.27
CA ALA A 108 5.03 17.77 0.45
C ALA A 108 3.72 17.68 1.24
N LEU A 109 2.68 17.08 0.65
CA LEU A 109 1.39 16.88 1.30
C LEU A 109 1.51 15.93 2.49
N ALA A 110 2.17 14.79 2.34
CA ALA A 110 2.38 13.83 3.42
C ALA A 110 3.14 14.47 4.60
N LYS A 111 4.18 15.25 4.32
CA LYS A 111 4.91 16.01 5.33
C LYS A 111 4.00 17.01 6.06
N LYS A 112 3.15 17.74 5.31
CA LYS A 112 2.20 18.71 5.88
C LYS A 112 1.18 18.07 6.78
N GLN A 113 0.69 16.87 6.40
CA GLN A 113 -0.30 16.11 7.17
C GLN A 113 0.32 15.30 8.32
N GLY A 114 1.65 15.22 8.42
CA GLY A 114 2.34 14.46 9.45
C GLY A 114 2.17 12.93 9.30
N VAL A 115 1.97 12.45 8.09
CA VAL A 115 1.81 11.01 7.80
C VAL A 115 3.02 10.45 7.06
N PHE A 116 3.23 9.15 7.18
CA PHE A 116 4.26 8.45 6.43
C PHE A 116 3.77 8.10 5.02
N LEU A 117 4.67 8.24 4.06
CA LEU A 117 4.48 7.85 2.67
C LEU A 117 5.65 6.97 2.24
N PHE A 118 5.35 5.76 1.79
CA PHE A 118 6.33 4.79 1.32
C PHE A 118 5.98 4.29 -0.08
N GLU A 119 7.00 4.19 -0.92
CA GLU A 119 6.93 3.44 -2.17
C GLU A 119 7.41 2.00 -1.93
N ALA A 120 6.65 1.01 -2.40
CA ALA A 120 6.92 -0.41 -2.19
C ALA A 120 8.06 -0.93 -3.10
N ILE A 121 9.26 -0.37 -2.96
CA ILE A 121 10.47 -0.83 -3.65
C ILE A 121 11.08 -2.01 -2.89
N THR A 122 10.42 -3.17 -2.99
CA THR A 122 10.79 -4.38 -2.23
C THR A 122 12.19 -4.89 -2.53
N THR A 123 12.73 -4.63 -3.74
CA THR A 123 14.09 -5.01 -4.14
C THR A 123 15.17 -4.43 -3.21
N ARG A 124 14.93 -3.28 -2.58
CA ARG A 124 15.88 -2.67 -1.61
C ARG A 124 16.16 -3.56 -0.40
N TYR A 125 15.26 -4.47 -0.08
CA TYR A 125 15.33 -5.33 1.12
C TYR A 125 15.75 -6.76 0.78
N GLN A 126 15.99 -7.08 -0.50
CA GLN A 126 16.48 -8.39 -0.91
C GLN A 126 17.95 -8.56 -0.52
N SER A 127 18.32 -9.76 -0.06
CA SER A 127 19.70 -10.09 0.35
C SER A 127 20.73 -9.82 -0.74
N ASN A 128 20.39 -10.14 -2.00
CA ASN A 128 21.25 -9.87 -3.15
C ASN A 128 21.56 -8.38 -3.33
N TYR A 129 20.52 -7.53 -3.18
CA TYR A 129 20.71 -6.08 -3.28
C TYR A 129 21.60 -5.56 -2.15
N GLN A 130 21.38 -6.01 -0.92
CA GLN A 130 22.20 -5.61 0.22
C GLN A 130 23.67 -6.05 0.03
N PHE A 131 23.88 -7.29 -0.41
CA PHE A 131 25.22 -7.80 -0.71
C PHE A 131 25.92 -6.96 -1.79
N ILE A 132 25.25 -6.67 -2.92
CA ILE A 132 25.81 -5.83 -3.99
C ILE A 132 26.17 -4.45 -3.43
N LYS A 133 25.27 -3.82 -2.66
CA LYS A 133 25.50 -2.50 -2.08
C LYS A 133 26.73 -2.46 -1.17
N GLU A 134 26.94 -3.51 -0.38
CA GLU A 134 28.12 -3.64 0.49
C GLU A 134 29.43 -3.81 -0.31
N GLN A 135 29.37 -4.45 -1.49
CA GLN A 135 30.56 -4.66 -2.32
C GLN A 135 30.90 -3.45 -3.20
N LEU A 136 29.96 -2.57 -3.51
CA LEU A 136 30.19 -1.41 -4.40
C LEU A 136 31.43 -0.57 -4.01
N PRO A 137 31.71 -0.25 -2.74
CA PRO A 137 32.88 0.53 -2.37
C PRO A 137 34.22 -0.19 -2.62
N THR A 138 34.19 -1.52 -2.79
CA THR A 138 35.40 -2.35 -3.03
C THR A 138 35.68 -2.63 -4.49
N ILE A 139 34.69 -2.38 -5.34
CA ILE A 139 34.78 -2.65 -6.79
C ILE A 139 35.22 -1.40 -7.57
N GLY A 140 35.22 -0.22 -6.96
CA GLY A 140 35.69 1.06 -7.50
C GLY A 140 34.57 1.98 -7.95
#